data_6f5646ba07610ef72fbcd731460c6d16
#
_entry.id   6f5646ba07610ef72fbcd731460c6d16
#
_cell.length_a   1.000
_cell.length_b   1.000
_cell.length_c   1.000
_cell.angle_alpha   90.00
_cell.angle_beta   90.00
_cell.angle_gamma   90.00
#
_symmetry.space_group_name_H-M   'P 1'
#
loop_
_entity.id
_entity.type
_entity.pdbx_description
1 polymer ?
#
loop_
_entity_poly.entity_id
_entity_poly.type
_entity_poly.pdbx_seq_one_letter_code
_entity_poly.pdbx_strand_id
1 'polypeptide(L)'
;MMKNLIMITLALVVISSCAPVKVASVSKLSQKAEGKSYKTYNIGGLELQSKPGENFSKNLQRVVAAIDREMQAKGFARGPVNPDLLINMGMSVTDEVQTRETTIRDAPYQVKYYDGRSYGWKSEEIVVDEYKDGHVVLDFVDTKQNEMIWQGGVTGTLTNSEKKMEKRINTAFGLLFKKFPLKAN
;
A
#
# COMPACT_ATOMS: atom_id res chain seq x y z
N MET A 1 -31.08 -6.29 -33.13
CA MET A 1 -30.91 -6.18 -31.68
C MET A 1 -29.63 -6.83 -31.14
N MET A 2 -29.10 -7.90 -31.69
CA MET A 2 -27.86 -8.59 -31.24
C MET A 2 -26.55 -7.79 -31.44
N LYS A 3 -26.47 -6.93 -32.51
CA LYS A 3 -25.24 -6.12 -32.75
C LYS A 3 -24.97 -5.06 -31.67
N ASN A 4 -25.99 -4.51 -31.06
CA ASN A 4 -25.83 -3.49 -29.99
C ASN A 4 -25.48 -4.10 -28.65
N LEU A 5 -25.81 -5.38 -28.43
CA LEU A 5 -25.42 -6.09 -27.17
C LEU A 5 -23.94 -6.41 -27.12
N ILE A 6 -23.34 -6.71 -28.28
CA ILE A 6 -21.89 -7.01 -28.39
C ILE A 6 -21.03 -5.75 -28.17
N MET A 7 -21.51 -4.57 -28.59
CA MET A 7 -20.79 -3.31 -28.37
C MET A 7 -20.79 -2.88 -26.89
N ILE A 8 -21.84 -3.20 -26.13
CA ILE A 8 -21.93 -2.88 -24.70
C ILE A 8 -21.02 -3.78 -23.87
N THR A 9 -20.84 -5.05 -24.25
CA THR A 9 -19.92 -5.99 -23.56
C THR A 9 -18.45 -5.65 -23.80
N LEU A 10 -18.09 -5.04 -24.93
CA LEU A 10 -16.71 -4.67 -25.23
C LEU A 10 -16.26 -3.39 -24.49
N ALA A 11 -17.18 -2.53 -24.07
CA ALA A 11 -16.87 -1.30 -23.33
C ALA A 11 -16.55 -1.52 -21.85
N LEU A 12 -16.73 -2.75 -21.31
CA LEU A 12 -16.57 -3.04 -19.87
C LEU A 12 -15.18 -3.54 -19.46
N VAL A 13 -14.23 -3.65 -20.40
CA VAL A 13 -12.94 -4.37 -20.17
C VAL A 13 -11.74 -3.43 -19.96
N VAL A 14 -11.89 -2.11 -19.95
CA VAL A 14 -10.72 -1.20 -19.89
C VAL A 14 -10.74 -0.29 -18.67
N ILE A 15 -10.79 -0.86 -17.45
CA ILE A 15 -10.37 -0.13 -16.24
C ILE A 15 -9.42 -1.02 -15.45
N SER A 16 -8.29 -1.42 -16.07
CA SER A 16 -7.13 -1.83 -15.33
C SER A 16 -6.40 -0.58 -14.85
N SER A 17 -6.99 0.12 -13.89
CA SER A 17 -6.37 1.23 -13.20
C SER A 17 -5.22 0.66 -12.36
N CYS A 18 -4.00 1.06 -12.67
CA CYS A 18 -2.85 0.83 -11.82
C CYS A 18 -3.17 1.38 -10.42
N ALA A 19 -3.45 0.48 -9.47
CA ALA A 19 -3.86 0.89 -8.13
C ALA A 19 -2.65 1.51 -7.42
N PRO A 20 -2.72 2.78 -6.97
CA PRO A 20 -1.60 3.47 -6.33
C PRO A 20 -1.29 2.92 -4.94
N VAL A 21 -2.02 1.91 -4.48
CA VAL A 21 -1.86 1.25 -3.18
C VAL A 21 -2.11 -0.24 -3.32
N LYS A 22 -1.36 -1.05 -2.58
CA LYS A 22 -1.50 -2.50 -2.56
C LYS A 22 -1.26 -3.06 -1.16
N VAL A 23 -1.82 -4.24 -0.88
CA VAL A 23 -1.42 -5.04 0.27
C VAL A 23 -0.10 -5.71 -0.07
N ALA A 24 0.96 -5.38 0.68
CA ALA A 24 2.32 -5.84 0.43
C ALA A 24 2.57 -7.22 1.02
N SER A 25 2.06 -7.46 2.24
CA SER A 25 2.24 -8.71 2.96
C SER A 25 1.03 -9.02 3.84
N VAL A 26 0.79 -10.28 4.08
CA VAL A 26 -0.20 -10.77 5.06
C VAL A 26 0.27 -12.12 5.58
N SER A 27 0.42 -12.24 6.91
CA SER A 27 0.68 -13.53 7.55
C SER A 27 -0.60 -14.36 7.70
N LYS A 28 -0.45 -15.64 7.97
CA LYS A 28 -1.55 -16.46 8.50
C LYS A 28 -1.80 -16.09 9.96
N LEU A 29 -3.02 -16.30 10.45
CA LEU A 29 -3.31 -16.19 11.86
C LEU A 29 -2.50 -17.27 12.61
N SER A 30 -1.90 -16.87 13.74
CA SER A 30 -1.22 -17.85 14.61
C SER A 30 -2.23 -18.87 15.15
N GLN A 31 -1.86 -20.14 15.15
CA GLN A 31 -2.67 -21.22 15.74
C GLN A 31 -3.03 -20.94 17.21
N LYS A 32 -2.15 -20.25 17.93
CA LYS A 32 -2.40 -19.86 19.33
C LYS A 32 -3.51 -18.82 19.50
N ALA A 33 -3.91 -18.11 18.44
CA ALA A 33 -5.02 -17.18 18.42
C ALA A 33 -6.34 -17.83 17.97
N GLU A 34 -6.29 -19.05 17.44
CA GLU A 34 -7.49 -19.75 16.99
C GLU A 34 -8.41 -20.07 18.18
N GLY A 35 -9.69 -19.79 18.01
CA GLY A 35 -10.70 -20.01 19.05
C GLY A 35 -10.69 -19.02 20.22
N LYS A 36 -9.78 -18.02 20.23
CA LYS A 36 -9.77 -16.98 21.25
C LYS A 36 -10.71 -15.84 20.91
N SER A 37 -11.23 -15.23 21.98
CA SER A 37 -12.06 -14.02 21.91
C SER A 37 -11.21 -12.82 22.26
N TYR A 38 -11.21 -11.81 21.40
CA TYR A 38 -10.59 -10.52 21.61
C TYR A 38 -11.66 -9.43 21.45
N LYS A 39 -11.71 -8.47 22.36
CA LYS A 39 -12.71 -7.39 22.37
C LYS A 39 -12.09 -6.01 22.26
N THR A 40 -10.91 -5.85 22.82
CA THR A 40 -10.26 -4.56 22.93
C THR A 40 -8.91 -4.53 22.22
N TYR A 41 -8.56 -3.34 21.74
CA TYR A 41 -7.23 -3.11 21.17
C TYR A 41 -6.68 -1.75 21.61
N ASN A 42 -5.39 -1.58 21.49
CA ASN A 42 -4.72 -0.29 21.53
C ASN A 42 -3.62 -0.23 20.47
N ILE A 43 -3.22 0.98 20.10
CA ILE A 43 -2.09 1.21 19.22
C ILE A 43 -0.88 1.45 20.11
N GLY A 44 0.15 0.63 19.93
CA GLY A 44 1.36 0.57 20.75
C GLY A 44 2.54 1.30 20.12
N GLY A 45 3.64 0.58 19.97
CA GLY A 45 4.89 1.12 19.44
C GLY A 45 4.82 1.58 17.99
N LEU A 46 5.59 2.63 17.71
CA LEU A 46 5.89 3.09 16.36
C LEU A 46 7.38 2.93 16.11
N GLU A 47 7.74 2.11 15.13
CA GLU A 47 9.11 1.96 14.65
C GLU A 47 9.27 2.65 13.30
N LEU A 48 10.26 3.54 13.21
CA LEU A 48 10.59 4.26 11.98
C LEU A 48 11.89 3.70 11.41
N GLN A 49 11.82 3.16 10.20
CA GLN A 49 12.98 2.63 9.48
C GLN A 49 13.60 3.66 8.52
N SER A 50 13.00 4.86 8.43
CA SER A 50 13.51 5.96 7.63
C SER A 50 13.28 7.29 8.33
N LYS A 51 14.02 8.34 7.93
CA LYS A 51 13.82 9.69 8.49
C LYS A 51 12.42 10.21 8.16
N PRO A 52 11.68 10.76 9.16
CA PRO A 52 10.37 11.35 8.92
C PRO A 52 10.43 12.48 7.89
N GLY A 53 9.55 12.45 6.90
CA GLY A 53 9.36 13.55 5.97
C GLY A 53 8.45 14.65 6.55
N GLU A 54 8.33 15.75 5.83
CA GLU A 54 7.60 16.97 6.25
C GLU A 54 6.14 16.69 6.65
N ASN A 55 5.44 15.81 5.93
CA ASN A 55 4.03 15.47 6.19
C ASN A 55 3.84 14.23 7.06
N PHE A 56 4.92 13.75 7.70
CA PHE A 56 4.88 12.50 8.46
C PHE A 56 3.81 12.50 9.56
N SER A 57 3.78 13.52 10.43
CA SER A 57 2.83 13.58 11.54
C SER A 57 1.37 13.57 11.08
N LYS A 58 1.05 14.29 10.00
CA LYS A 58 -0.29 14.30 9.41
C LYS A 58 -0.65 12.91 8.85
N ASN A 59 0.27 12.27 8.16
CA ASN A 59 0.04 10.95 7.59
C ASN A 59 -0.08 9.88 8.67
N LEU A 60 0.72 9.96 9.74
CA LEU A 60 0.58 9.09 10.90
C LEU A 60 -0.80 9.18 11.54
N GLN A 61 -1.32 10.40 11.74
CA GLN A 61 -2.68 10.60 12.26
C GLN A 61 -3.74 9.97 11.35
N ARG A 62 -3.60 10.09 10.02
CA ARG A 62 -4.50 9.45 9.05
C ARG A 62 -4.42 7.93 9.09
N VAL A 63 -3.22 7.38 9.26
CA VAL A 63 -3.00 5.93 9.43
C VAL A 63 -3.68 5.44 10.69
N VAL A 64 -3.47 6.11 11.84
CA VAL A 64 -4.12 5.76 13.11
C VAL A 64 -5.63 5.82 12.97
N ALA A 65 -6.18 6.89 12.38
CA ALA A 65 -7.62 7.02 12.16
C ALA A 65 -8.18 5.91 11.24
N ALA A 66 -7.42 5.50 10.23
CA ALA A 66 -7.82 4.40 9.34
C ALA A 66 -7.84 3.05 10.09
N ILE A 67 -6.83 2.78 10.91
CA ILE A 67 -6.79 1.56 11.76
C ILE A 67 -7.97 1.56 12.73
N ASP A 68 -8.21 2.66 13.43
CA ASP A 68 -9.32 2.78 14.39
C ASP A 68 -10.67 2.51 13.71
N ARG A 69 -10.90 3.11 12.55
CA ARG A 69 -12.14 2.88 11.77
C ARG A 69 -12.33 1.42 11.41
N GLU A 70 -11.30 0.77 10.89
CA GLU A 70 -11.38 -0.63 10.46
C GLU A 70 -11.53 -1.60 11.63
N MET A 71 -10.86 -1.35 12.76
CA MET A 71 -10.99 -2.14 13.99
C MET A 71 -12.40 -2.00 14.58
N GLN A 72 -12.93 -0.78 14.68
CA GLN A 72 -14.30 -0.53 15.14
C GLN A 72 -15.34 -1.17 14.22
N ALA A 73 -15.14 -1.12 12.90
CA ALA A 73 -16.03 -1.79 11.94
C ALA A 73 -16.05 -3.32 12.11
N LYS A 74 -15.00 -3.90 12.70
CA LYS A 74 -14.94 -5.32 13.08
C LYS A 74 -15.43 -5.60 14.51
N GLY A 75 -15.93 -4.59 15.21
CA GLY A 75 -16.52 -4.68 16.56
C GLY A 75 -15.53 -4.48 17.72
N PHE A 76 -14.25 -4.25 17.44
CA PHE A 76 -13.26 -4.02 18.50
C PHE A 76 -13.42 -2.64 19.12
N ALA A 77 -13.33 -2.55 20.46
CA ALA A 77 -13.30 -1.30 21.18
C ALA A 77 -11.84 -0.87 21.46
N ARG A 78 -11.53 0.40 21.28
CA ARG A 78 -10.24 0.93 21.69
C ARG A 78 -10.19 1.04 23.20
N GLY A 79 -9.32 0.24 23.84
CA GLY A 79 -9.17 0.19 25.30
C GLY A 79 -7.92 0.97 25.75
N PRO A 80 -8.00 1.67 26.91
CA PRO A 80 -6.90 2.53 27.39
C PRO A 80 -5.78 1.75 28.08
N VAL A 81 -6.11 0.73 28.87
CA VAL A 81 -5.15 0.00 29.71
C VAL A 81 -5.39 -1.49 29.56
N ASN A 82 -4.33 -2.28 29.33
CA ASN A 82 -4.37 -3.73 29.16
C ASN A 82 -5.39 -4.20 28.09
N PRO A 83 -5.25 -3.76 26.83
CA PRO A 83 -6.09 -4.24 25.74
C PRO A 83 -5.84 -5.73 25.49
N ASP A 84 -6.78 -6.43 24.88
CA ASP A 84 -6.54 -7.82 24.44
C ASP A 84 -5.50 -7.87 23.31
N LEU A 85 -5.53 -6.89 22.41
CA LEU A 85 -4.62 -6.77 21.27
C LEU A 85 -3.82 -5.47 21.33
N LEU A 86 -2.51 -5.55 21.14
CA LEU A 86 -1.65 -4.41 20.90
C LEU A 86 -1.26 -4.38 19.42
N ILE A 87 -1.44 -3.23 18.77
CA ILE A 87 -1.07 -3.03 17.37
C ILE A 87 0.20 -2.19 17.34
N ASN A 88 1.33 -2.81 16.98
CA ASN A 88 2.58 -2.09 16.72
C ASN A 88 2.67 -1.73 15.25
N MET A 89 3.28 -0.59 14.94
CA MET A 89 3.42 -0.08 13.58
C MET A 89 4.89 0.08 13.21
N GLY A 90 5.30 -0.54 12.09
CA GLY A 90 6.54 -0.24 11.39
C GLY A 90 6.24 0.66 10.18
N MET A 91 7.02 1.73 10.01
CA MET A 91 6.85 2.64 8.86
C MET A 91 8.20 2.91 8.20
N SER A 92 8.20 2.87 6.87
CA SER A 92 9.36 3.26 6.05
C SER A 92 8.93 4.00 4.79
N VAL A 93 9.88 4.73 4.21
CA VAL A 93 9.74 5.38 2.91
C VAL A 93 10.94 5.00 2.07
N THR A 94 10.68 4.57 0.83
CA THR A 94 11.70 4.28 -0.17
C THR A 94 11.57 5.23 -1.35
N ASP A 95 12.71 5.65 -1.89
CA ASP A 95 12.76 6.37 -3.15
C ASP A 95 12.75 5.34 -4.28
N GLU A 96 11.83 5.51 -5.21
CA GLU A 96 11.64 4.61 -6.35
C GLU A 96 11.87 5.39 -7.66
N VAL A 97 12.51 4.73 -8.59
CA VAL A 97 12.82 5.30 -9.91
C VAL A 97 12.11 4.49 -10.98
N GLN A 98 11.29 5.16 -11.76
CA GLN A 98 10.70 4.54 -12.94
C GLN A 98 11.60 4.78 -14.13
N THR A 99 12.08 3.69 -14.74
CA THR A 99 12.87 3.74 -15.96
C THR A 99 12.05 3.20 -17.14
N ARG A 100 12.42 3.58 -18.35
CA ARG A 100 11.98 2.94 -19.58
C ARG A 100 13.13 2.87 -20.60
N GLU A 101 13.07 1.89 -21.44
CA GLU A 101 13.95 1.84 -22.59
C GLU A 101 13.57 2.93 -23.60
N THR A 102 14.58 3.58 -24.17
CA THR A 102 14.38 4.52 -25.27
C THR A 102 13.96 3.79 -26.52
N THR A 103 13.14 4.44 -27.31
CA THR A 103 12.70 3.95 -28.63
C THR A 103 13.25 4.86 -29.72
N ILE A 104 13.12 4.46 -30.98
CA ILE A 104 13.55 5.26 -32.14
C ILE A 104 12.88 6.65 -32.17
N ARG A 105 11.75 6.82 -31.49
CA ARG A 105 11.04 8.10 -31.36
C ARG A 105 11.70 9.07 -30.37
N ASP A 106 12.50 8.55 -29.45
CA ASP A 106 13.24 9.34 -28.46
C ASP A 106 14.60 9.80 -29.00
N ALA A 107 14.99 9.32 -30.20
CA ALA A 107 16.22 9.75 -30.86
C ALA A 107 16.15 11.26 -31.12
N PRO A 108 17.16 12.04 -30.70
CA PRO A 108 17.28 13.43 -31.14
C PRO A 108 17.34 13.44 -32.67
N TYR A 109 16.72 14.44 -33.28
CA TYR A 109 16.54 14.60 -34.75
C TYR A 109 17.84 14.58 -35.57
N GLN A 110 18.98 14.45 -34.94
CA GLN A 110 20.27 14.24 -35.55
C GLN A 110 20.60 12.75 -35.64
N VAL A 111 19.89 12.03 -36.51
CA VAL A 111 20.44 10.80 -37.04
C VAL A 111 21.64 11.23 -37.91
N LYS A 112 22.86 11.17 -37.35
CA LYS A 112 24.07 11.34 -38.14
C LYS A 112 24.08 10.22 -39.16
N TYR A 113 23.87 10.55 -40.43
CA TYR A 113 24.16 9.70 -41.54
C TYR A 113 25.64 9.35 -41.52
N TYR A 114 25.97 8.24 -40.91
CA TYR A 114 27.28 7.63 -41.01
C TYR A 114 27.23 6.73 -42.24
N ASP A 115 27.87 7.21 -43.31
CA ASP A 115 28.40 6.44 -44.45
C ASP A 115 27.65 5.14 -44.81
N GLY A 116 26.40 5.26 -45.15
CA GLY A 116 25.65 4.33 -46.03
C GLY A 116 25.50 2.85 -45.66
N ARG A 117 26.00 2.33 -44.51
CA ARG A 117 26.10 0.88 -44.32
C ARG A 117 25.62 0.25 -43.03
N SER A 118 25.26 1.00 -42.00
CA SER A 118 24.60 0.39 -40.84
C SER A 118 23.79 1.39 -40.03
N TYR A 119 22.51 1.13 -39.90
CA TYR A 119 21.65 1.73 -38.94
C TYR A 119 21.85 1.00 -37.60
N GLY A 120 22.55 1.58 -36.67
CA GLY A 120 22.68 1.09 -35.30
C GLY A 120 21.81 1.91 -34.34
N TRP A 121 20.61 1.45 -34.03
CA TRP A 121 19.87 1.92 -32.90
C TRP A 121 20.31 1.16 -31.64
N LYS A 122 20.73 1.87 -30.61
CA LYS A 122 20.99 1.29 -29.29
C LYS A 122 19.97 1.84 -28.33
N SER A 123 19.16 0.96 -27.75
CA SER A 123 18.25 1.30 -26.67
C SER A 123 19.06 1.63 -25.42
N GLU A 124 18.69 2.72 -24.75
CA GLU A 124 19.24 3.14 -23.47
C GLU A 124 18.10 3.23 -22.45
N GLU A 125 18.38 2.87 -21.22
CA GLU A 125 17.43 3.01 -20.13
C GLU A 125 17.48 4.46 -19.61
N ILE A 126 16.34 5.14 -19.64
CA ILE A 126 16.21 6.50 -19.13
C ILE A 126 15.22 6.55 -17.96
N VAL A 127 15.52 7.41 -16.99
CA VAL A 127 14.61 7.73 -15.89
C VAL A 127 13.48 8.59 -16.43
N VAL A 128 12.24 8.18 -16.20
CA VAL A 128 11.04 8.91 -16.65
C VAL A 128 10.27 9.53 -15.51
N ASP A 129 10.40 8.98 -14.28
CA ASP A 129 9.77 9.52 -13.08
C ASP A 129 10.53 9.07 -11.83
N GLU A 130 10.50 9.90 -10.80
CA GLU A 130 10.98 9.59 -9.46
C GLU A 130 9.83 9.78 -8.47
N TYR A 131 9.56 8.77 -7.68
CA TYR A 131 8.49 8.81 -6.70
C TYR A 131 8.90 8.15 -5.38
N LYS A 132 8.12 8.41 -4.34
CA LYS A 132 8.35 7.81 -3.02
C LYS A 132 7.22 6.87 -2.68
N ASP A 133 7.56 5.67 -2.28
CA ASP A 133 6.62 4.70 -1.72
C ASP A 133 6.70 4.69 -0.20
N GLY A 134 5.54 4.78 0.43
CA GLY A 134 5.39 4.59 1.86
C GLY A 134 4.98 3.15 2.15
N HIS A 135 5.62 2.55 3.14
CA HIS A 135 5.33 1.21 3.63
C HIS A 135 4.87 1.30 5.07
N VAL A 136 3.80 0.60 5.40
CA VAL A 136 3.30 0.45 6.78
C VAL A 136 3.07 -1.02 7.05
N VAL A 137 3.66 -1.52 8.12
CA VAL A 137 3.45 -2.88 8.63
C VAL A 137 2.76 -2.77 9.99
N LEU A 138 1.76 -3.59 10.20
CA LEU A 138 1.03 -3.73 11.46
C LEU A 138 1.28 -5.11 12.05
N ASP A 139 1.76 -5.14 13.27
CA ASP A 139 1.93 -6.34 14.07
C ASP A 139 0.86 -6.39 15.16
N PHE A 140 0.01 -7.40 15.10
CA PHE A 140 -1.02 -7.63 16.10
C PHE A 140 -0.50 -8.61 17.15
N VAL A 141 -0.40 -8.13 18.37
CA VAL A 141 0.18 -8.88 19.51
C VAL A 141 -0.95 -9.19 20.51
N ASP A 142 -1.08 -10.46 20.87
CA ASP A 142 -1.88 -10.90 22.04
C ASP A 142 -1.14 -10.46 23.31
N THR A 143 -1.70 -9.53 24.05
CA THR A 143 -1.02 -8.93 25.22
C THR A 143 -0.87 -9.92 26.38
N LYS A 144 -1.77 -10.90 26.51
CA LYS A 144 -1.72 -11.90 27.58
C LYS A 144 -0.61 -12.94 27.35
N GLN A 145 -0.31 -13.23 26.08
CA GLN A 145 0.74 -14.18 25.72
C GLN A 145 2.04 -13.49 25.32
N ASN A 146 1.99 -12.17 25.08
CA ASN A 146 3.09 -11.40 24.50
C ASN A 146 3.62 -12.02 23.19
N GLU A 147 2.69 -12.44 22.33
CA GLU A 147 3.02 -13.06 21.04
C GLU A 147 2.34 -12.37 19.89
N MET A 148 3.06 -12.21 18.79
CA MET A 148 2.49 -11.74 17.54
C MET A 148 1.56 -12.80 16.96
N ILE A 149 0.30 -12.44 16.76
CA ILE A 149 -0.73 -13.37 16.27
C ILE A 149 -1.05 -13.15 14.79
N TRP A 150 -0.81 -11.95 14.28
CA TRP A 150 -1.01 -11.63 12.87
C TRP A 150 -0.18 -10.42 12.47
N GLN A 151 0.26 -10.41 11.23
CA GLN A 151 0.99 -9.29 10.64
C GLN A 151 0.40 -8.98 9.27
N GLY A 152 0.31 -7.69 8.95
CA GLY A 152 -0.10 -7.26 7.63
C GLY A 152 0.53 -5.94 7.22
N GLY A 153 0.93 -5.84 5.96
CA GLY A 153 1.60 -4.67 5.41
C GLY A 153 0.90 -4.11 4.20
N VAL A 154 0.97 -2.80 4.06
CA VAL A 154 0.52 -2.05 2.89
C VAL A 154 1.64 -1.20 2.33
N THR A 155 1.61 -0.98 1.03
CA THR A 155 2.48 -0.01 0.37
C THR A 155 1.66 0.89 -0.54
N GLY A 156 2.12 2.11 -0.72
CA GLY A 156 1.47 3.05 -1.62
C GLY A 156 2.31 4.28 -1.90
N THR A 157 2.20 4.77 -3.12
CA THR A 157 2.92 5.94 -3.58
C THR A 157 2.46 7.19 -2.83
N LEU A 158 3.41 7.93 -2.27
CA LEU A 158 3.17 9.18 -1.57
C LEU A 158 2.74 10.27 -2.55
N THR A 159 2.01 11.25 -2.05
CA THR A 159 1.55 12.42 -2.83
C THR A 159 1.43 13.64 -1.94
N ASN A 160 1.70 14.81 -2.50
CA ASN A 160 1.57 16.08 -1.79
C ASN A 160 0.10 16.54 -1.66
N SER A 161 -0.82 15.94 -2.41
CA SER A 161 -2.25 16.24 -2.30
C SER A 161 -2.84 15.55 -1.06
N GLU A 162 -3.24 16.32 -0.05
CA GLU A 162 -3.81 15.81 1.20
C GLU A 162 -5.04 14.92 0.95
N LYS A 163 -5.96 15.36 0.10
CA LYS A 163 -7.17 14.60 -0.27
C LYS A 163 -6.84 13.26 -0.95
N LYS A 164 -5.84 13.26 -1.85
CA LYS A 164 -5.42 12.02 -2.51
C LYS A 164 -4.71 11.09 -1.51
N MET A 165 -3.89 11.63 -0.61
CA MET A 165 -3.19 10.85 0.41
C MET A 165 -4.19 10.19 1.36
N GLU A 166 -5.16 10.93 1.87
CA GLU A 166 -6.21 10.38 2.73
C GLU A 166 -6.98 9.25 2.03
N LYS A 167 -7.38 9.46 0.77
CA LYS A 167 -8.05 8.42 -0.02
C LYS A 167 -7.16 7.17 -0.18
N ARG A 168 -5.86 7.34 -0.46
CA ARG A 168 -4.91 6.23 -0.60
C ARG A 168 -4.78 5.45 0.69
N ILE A 169 -4.57 6.12 1.83
CA ILE A 169 -4.48 5.50 3.16
C ILE A 169 -5.77 4.72 3.45
N ASN A 170 -6.93 5.36 3.31
CA ASN A 170 -8.21 4.71 3.56
C ASN A 170 -8.43 3.47 2.69
N THR A 171 -8.06 3.54 1.42
CA THR A 171 -8.14 2.40 0.50
C THR A 171 -7.17 1.28 0.89
N ALA A 172 -5.91 1.62 1.22
CA ALA A 172 -4.89 0.64 1.60
C ALA A 172 -5.30 -0.16 2.84
N PHE A 173 -5.73 0.53 3.90
CA PHE A 173 -6.16 -0.12 5.14
C PHE A 173 -7.48 -0.87 4.97
N GLY A 174 -8.43 -0.35 4.22
CA GLY A 174 -9.64 -1.10 3.87
C GLY A 174 -9.34 -2.42 3.14
N LEU A 175 -8.36 -2.44 2.22
CA LEU A 175 -7.91 -3.67 1.56
C LEU A 175 -7.19 -4.62 2.53
N LEU A 176 -6.34 -4.09 3.41
CA LEU A 176 -5.63 -4.89 4.40
C LEU A 176 -6.58 -5.56 5.37
N PHE A 177 -7.51 -4.79 5.94
CA PHE A 177 -8.43 -5.29 6.95
C PHE A 177 -9.50 -6.25 6.40
N LYS A 178 -9.74 -6.29 5.09
CA LYS A 178 -10.49 -7.38 4.46
C LYS A 178 -9.80 -8.74 4.62
N LYS A 179 -8.47 -8.74 4.78
CA LYS A 179 -7.66 -9.94 4.98
C LYS A 179 -7.39 -10.25 6.46
N PHE A 180 -7.69 -9.32 7.37
CA PHE A 180 -7.56 -9.53 8.81
C PHE A 180 -8.67 -10.47 9.30
N PRO A 181 -8.31 -11.66 9.85
CA PRO A 181 -9.27 -12.74 10.04
C PRO A 181 -10.15 -12.59 11.28
N LEU A 182 -9.78 -11.74 12.24
CA LEU A 182 -10.49 -11.63 13.51
C LEU A 182 -11.65 -10.63 13.45
N LYS A 183 -12.67 -10.91 14.26
CA LYS A 183 -13.76 -9.99 14.63
C LYS A 183 -13.91 -10.03 16.13
N ALA A 184 -14.38 -8.95 16.74
CA ALA A 184 -14.71 -8.96 18.15
C ALA A 184 -15.94 -9.84 18.41
N ASN A 185 -15.88 -10.63 19.48
CA ASN A 185 -16.97 -11.48 19.96
C ASN A 185 -17.53 -10.93 21.28
#